data_d18edc010ee225b4b52776a6bae55473
#
_entry.id   d18edc010ee225b4b52776a6bae55473
#
_cell.length_a   1.000
_cell.length_b   1.000
_cell.length_c   1.000
_cell.angle_alpha   90.00
_cell.angle_beta   90.00
_cell.angle_gamma   90.00
#
_symmetry.space_group_name_H-M   'P 1'
#
loop_
_entity.id
_entity.type
_entity.pdbx_description
1 polymer ?
#
loop_
_entity_poly.entity_id
_entity_poly.type
_entity_poly.pdbx_seq_one_letter_code
_entity_poly.pdbx_strand_id
1 'polypeptide(L)'
;MRTIDGMKTITKIATQKRAGRYSIELDNQFAFGVAESVLIKYGLAKGRTLDEDLITQIKYDDAIAKALTIALNYLGHALRTTKQIKQKMRDKAVDEDIQAQVIAQLTQLGYVDDQNYANHYVATKKLITPKGPHVIRLALQQAGVAENMIEQALATYTFDEQCRIATKIAEKLAQGYQRESTRLRQQKMV
;
A
#
# COMPACT_ATOMS: atom_id res chain seq x y z
N MET A 1 -25.87 -22.31 -31.94
CA MET A 1 -25.28 -21.44 -32.97
C MET A 1 -25.19 -20.06 -32.37
N ARG A 2 -24.01 -19.65 -31.81
CA ARG A 2 -23.85 -18.27 -31.29
C ARG A 2 -23.68 -17.36 -32.49
N THR A 3 -24.55 -16.40 -32.59
CA THR A 3 -24.61 -15.38 -33.65
C THR A 3 -23.30 -14.60 -33.65
N ILE A 4 -22.71 -14.38 -34.83
CA ILE A 4 -21.42 -13.65 -35.05
C ILE A 4 -21.60 -12.14 -34.86
N ASP A 5 -22.75 -11.70 -34.36
CA ASP A 5 -23.13 -10.31 -34.13
C ASP A 5 -22.64 -9.84 -32.78
N GLY A 6 -21.40 -9.26 -32.73
CA GLY A 6 -20.80 -8.72 -31.52
C GLY A 6 -19.29 -8.92 -31.40
N MET A 7 -18.62 -9.62 -32.34
CA MET A 7 -17.19 -9.76 -32.34
C MET A 7 -16.49 -8.54 -32.93
N LYS A 8 -15.50 -8.01 -32.21
CA LYS A 8 -14.65 -6.88 -32.64
C LYS A 8 -13.23 -7.36 -32.94
N THR A 9 -12.62 -6.89 -34.00
CA THR A 9 -11.28 -7.29 -34.41
C THR A 9 -10.23 -6.29 -33.93
N ILE A 10 -9.12 -6.80 -33.35
CA ILE A 10 -7.97 -5.95 -33.03
C ILE A 10 -7.30 -5.51 -34.31
N THR A 11 -7.40 -4.22 -34.63
CA THR A 11 -6.82 -3.63 -35.83
C THR A 11 -5.43 -3.07 -35.59
N LYS A 12 -5.17 -2.58 -34.34
CA LYS A 12 -3.86 -2.01 -33.99
C LYS A 12 -3.57 -2.18 -32.49
N ILE A 13 -2.28 -2.41 -32.19
CA ILE A 13 -1.71 -2.37 -30.85
C ILE A 13 -0.54 -1.39 -30.88
N ALA A 14 -0.57 -0.37 -30.03
CA ALA A 14 0.48 0.65 -29.97
C ALA A 14 0.94 0.87 -28.53
N THR A 15 2.24 1.10 -28.36
CA THR A 15 2.80 1.47 -27.06
C THR A 15 2.30 2.84 -26.61
N GLN A 16 2.02 2.99 -25.32
CA GLN A 16 1.68 4.28 -24.73
C GLN A 16 2.95 5.01 -24.25
N LYS A 17 2.84 6.31 -23.92
CA LYS A 17 3.94 7.09 -23.32
C LYS A 17 4.50 6.45 -22.04
N ARG A 18 3.65 5.78 -21.25
CA ARG A 18 4.06 5.04 -20.05
C ARG A 18 4.52 3.65 -20.46
N ALA A 19 5.76 3.31 -20.10
CA ALA A 19 6.32 1.98 -20.37
C ALA A 19 5.44 0.86 -19.79
N GLY A 20 5.35 -0.28 -20.50
CA GLY A 20 4.54 -1.42 -20.10
C GLY A 20 3.03 -1.23 -20.26
N ARG A 21 2.61 -0.20 -21.03
CA ARG A 21 1.18 0.06 -21.33
C ARG A 21 0.97 0.12 -22.84
N TYR A 22 -0.14 -0.47 -23.29
CA TYR A 22 -0.51 -0.56 -24.70
C TYR A 22 -1.92 -0.07 -24.93
N SER A 23 -2.14 0.58 -26.07
CA SER A 23 -3.45 0.97 -26.58
C SER A 23 -3.94 -0.06 -27.56
N ILE A 24 -5.18 -0.51 -27.40
CA ILE A 24 -5.88 -1.46 -28.27
C ILE A 24 -6.90 -0.69 -29.10
N GLU A 25 -6.82 -0.83 -30.42
CA GLU A 25 -7.82 -0.37 -31.35
C GLU A 25 -8.62 -1.58 -31.85
N LEU A 26 -9.93 -1.49 -31.75
CA LEU A 26 -10.90 -2.45 -32.30
C LEU A 26 -11.62 -1.79 -33.46
N ASP A 27 -11.68 -2.48 -34.60
CA ASP A 27 -12.36 -2.00 -35.81
C ASP A 27 -11.95 -0.55 -36.22
N ASN A 28 -10.64 -0.27 -36.10
CA ASN A 28 -10.01 1.03 -36.38
C ASN A 28 -10.40 2.17 -35.42
N GLN A 29 -10.98 1.87 -34.26
CA GLN A 29 -11.28 2.87 -33.23
C GLN A 29 -10.57 2.49 -31.92
N PHE A 30 -10.10 3.52 -31.19
CA PHE A 30 -9.54 3.30 -29.86
C PHE A 30 -10.60 2.68 -28.94
N ALA A 31 -10.28 1.54 -28.34
CA ALA A 31 -11.19 0.82 -27.45
C ALA A 31 -10.78 0.92 -25.97
N PHE A 32 -9.53 0.57 -25.65
CA PHE A 32 -9.02 0.60 -24.29
C PHE A 32 -7.48 0.50 -24.25
N GLY A 33 -6.93 0.77 -23.06
CA GLY A 33 -5.51 0.55 -22.80
C GLY A 33 -5.30 -0.62 -21.85
N VAL A 34 -4.22 -1.39 -22.04
CA VAL A 34 -3.88 -2.55 -21.20
C VAL A 34 -2.44 -2.52 -20.71
N ALA A 35 -2.19 -3.14 -19.55
CA ALA A 35 -0.85 -3.46 -19.09
C ALA A 35 -0.24 -4.59 -19.95
N GLU A 36 1.08 -4.63 -20.04
CA GLU A 36 1.81 -5.68 -20.77
C GLU A 36 1.48 -7.09 -20.25
N SER A 37 1.37 -7.25 -18.92
CA SER A 37 0.98 -8.52 -18.32
C SER A 37 -0.39 -9.02 -18.78
N VAL A 38 -1.35 -8.10 -18.95
CA VAL A 38 -2.70 -8.42 -19.44
C VAL A 38 -2.67 -8.72 -20.94
N LEU A 39 -1.90 -7.93 -21.71
CA LEU A 39 -1.71 -8.19 -23.15
C LEU A 39 -1.17 -9.60 -23.39
N ILE A 40 -0.14 -10.01 -22.61
CA ILE A 40 0.46 -11.36 -22.67
C ILE A 40 -0.53 -12.42 -22.18
N LYS A 41 -1.17 -12.21 -21.02
CA LYS A 41 -2.13 -13.17 -20.43
C LYS A 41 -3.22 -13.57 -21.42
N TYR A 42 -3.76 -12.59 -22.14
CA TYR A 42 -4.81 -12.81 -23.11
C TYR A 42 -4.31 -13.07 -24.54
N GLY A 43 -3.01 -13.03 -24.78
CA GLY A 43 -2.42 -13.23 -26.11
C GLY A 43 -3.00 -12.24 -27.13
N LEU A 44 -3.15 -10.96 -26.75
CA LEU A 44 -3.75 -9.95 -27.64
C LEU A 44 -2.79 -9.67 -28.80
N ALA A 45 -3.27 -9.87 -30.04
CA ALA A 45 -2.50 -9.67 -31.25
C ALA A 45 -3.40 -9.05 -32.33
N LYS A 46 -2.78 -8.34 -33.28
CA LYS A 46 -3.51 -7.79 -34.44
C LYS A 46 -4.18 -8.94 -35.22
N GLY A 47 -5.42 -8.72 -35.60
CA GLY A 47 -6.28 -9.69 -36.30
C GLY A 47 -7.06 -10.62 -35.38
N ARG A 48 -6.80 -10.63 -34.05
CA ARG A 48 -7.60 -11.42 -33.11
C ARG A 48 -8.99 -10.79 -32.91
N THR A 49 -10.03 -11.62 -32.88
CA THR A 49 -11.40 -11.21 -32.59
C THR A 49 -11.70 -11.38 -31.10
N LEU A 50 -12.45 -10.45 -30.53
CA LEU A 50 -12.89 -10.43 -29.15
C LEU A 50 -14.41 -10.23 -29.10
N ASP A 51 -15.10 -10.98 -28.24
CA ASP A 51 -16.48 -10.73 -27.89
C ASP A 51 -16.57 -9.71 -26.73
N GLU A 52 -17.75 -9.20 -26.43
CA GLU A 52 -17.98 -8.20 -25.38
C GLU A 52 -17.66 -8.74 -23.97
N ASP A 53 -17.90 -10.03 -23.74
CA ASP A 53 -17.61 -10.67 -22.46
C ASP A 53 -16.09 -10.69 -22.20
N LEU A 54 -15.33 -11.10 -23.21
CA LEU A 54 -13.87 -11.11 -23.14
C LEU A 54 -13.28 -9.70 -23.01
N ILE A 55 -13.84 -8.73 -23.72
CA ILE A 55 -13.44 -7.31 -23.57
C ILE A 55 -13.67 -6.83 -22.15
N THR A 56 -14.80 -7.17 -21.55
CA THR A 56 -15.13 -6.81 -20.17
C THR A 56 -14.14 -7.46 -19.19
N GLN A 57 -13.83 -8.74 -19.37
CA GLN A 57 -12.87 -9.45 -18.55
C GLN A 57 -11.45 -8.86 -18.68
N ILE A 58 -11.02 -8.50 -19.88
CA ILE A 58 -9.72 -7.85 -20.12
C ILE A 58 -9.65 -6.50 -19.41
N LYS A 59 -10.69 -5.69 -19.48
CA LYS A 59 -10.76 -4.39 -18.79
C LYS A 59 -10.71 -4.56 -17.27
N TYR A 60 -11.38 -5.57 -16.73
CA TYR A 60 -11.37 -5.87 -15.30
C TYR A 60 -9.97 -6.29 -14.83
N ASP A 61 -9.32 -7.20 -15.55
CA ASP A 61 -7.96 -7.62 -15.24
C ASP A 61 -6.94 -6.47 -15.36
N ASP A 62 -7.15 -5.56 -16.32
CA ASP A 62 -6.32 -4.35 -16.42
C ASP A 62 -6.53 -3.40 -15.25
N ALA A 63 -7.73 -3.30 -14.71
CA ALA A 63 -8.00 -2.53 -13.51
C ALA A 63 -7.28 -3.13 -12.29
N ILE A 64 -7.25 -4.46 -12.15
CA ILE A 64 -6.45 -5.16 -11.13
C ILE A 64 -4.95 -4.88 -11.32
N ALA A 65 -4.42 -4.99 -12.54
CA ALA A 65 -3.01 -4.72 -12.82
C ALA A 65 -2.60 -3.26 -12.49
N LYS A 66 -3.48 -2.30 -12.77
CA LYS A 66 -3.29 -0.90 -12.37
C LYS A 66 -3.28 -0.73 -10.86
N ALA A 67 -4.23 -1.32 -10.17
CA ALA A 67 -4.34 -1.26 -8.70
C ALA A 67 -3.14 -1.91 -8.03
N LEU A 68 -2.67 -3.06 -8.53
CA LEU A 68 -1.47 -3.73 -8.08
C LEU A 68 -0.22 -2.83 -8.23
N THR A 69 -0.10 -2.15 -9.36
CA THR A 69 0.99 -1.18 -9.59
C THR A 69 0.95 -0.03 -8.57
N ILE A 70 -0.24 0.49 -8.23
CA ILE A 70 -0.41 1.54 -7.22
C ILE A 70 0.04 1.03 -5.85
N ALA A 71 -0.38 -0.18 -5.46
CA ALA A 71 -0.05 -0.77 -4.18
C ALA A 71 1.46 -1.09 -4.06
N LEU A 72 2.07 -1.70 -5.08
CA LEU A 72 3.50 -2.03 -5.09
C LEU A 72 4.37 -0.77 -5.04
N ASN A 73 4.03 0.28 -5.78
CA ASN A 73 4.74 1.56 -5.69
C ASN A 73 4.65 2.17 -4.29
N TYR A 74 3.52 2.02 -3.60
CA TYR A 74 3.35 2.52 -2.23
C TYR A 74 4.13 1.70 -1.21
N LEU A 75 4.21 0.39 -1.40
CA LEU A 75 5.01 -0.55 -0.59
C LEU A 75 6.52 -0.37 -0.81
N GLY A 76 6.95 0.02 -1.99
CA GLY A 76 8.36 0.24 -2.32
C GLY A 76 9.06 1.32 -1.47
N HIS A 77 8.30 2.19 -0.79
CA HIS A 77 8.86 3.25 0.05
C HIS A 77 8.96 2.88 1.54
N ALA A 78 8.07 2.02 2.05
CA ALA A 78 8.08 1.59 3.46
C ALA A 78 7.08 0.45 3.67
N LEU A 79 7.22 -0.29 4.78
CA LEU A 79 6.20 -1.21 5.26
C LEU A 79 4.86 -0.48 5.44
N ARG A 80 3.77 -1.12 5.00
CA ARG A 80 2.41 -0.58 5.07
C ARG A 80 1.45 -1.62 5.57
N THR A 81 0.44 -1.18 6.33
CA THR A 81 -0.67 -2.05 6.73
C THR A 81 -1.68 -2.23 5.60
N THR A 82 -2.45 -3.30 5.69
CA THR A 82 -3.62 -3.55 4.83
C THR A 82 -4.53 -2.32 4.73
N LYS A 83 -4.84 -1.67 5.86
CA LYS A 83 -5.67 -0.45 5.91
C LYS A 83 -5.06 0.70 5.12
N GLN A 84 -3.75 0.93 5.26
CA GLN A 84 -3.05 2.01 4.56
C GLN A 84 -3.02 1.80 3.05
N ILE A 85 -2.84 0.55 2.60
CA ILE A 85 -2.84 0.20 1.17
C ILE A 85 -4.25 0.37 0.60
N LYS A 86 -5.29 -0.12 1.29
CA LYS A 86 -6.70 0.09 0.89
C LYS A 86 -7.02 1.58 0.79
N GLN A 87 -6.59 2.39 1.77
CA GLN A 87 -6.78 3.83 1.72
C GLN A 87 -6.10 4.45 0.49
N LYS A 88 -4.85 4.05 0.20
CA LYS A 88 -4.12 4.53 -0.99
C LYS A 88 -4.82 4.18 -2.30
N MET A 89 -5.41 2.99 -2.39
CA MET A 89 -6.19 2.58 -3.56
C MET A 89 -7.51 3.35 -3.66
N ARG A 90 -8.22 3.59 -2.54
CA ARG A 90 -9.42 4.45 -2.50
C ARG A 90 -9.15 5.87 -2.97
N ASP A 91 -8.04 6.47 -2.54
CA ASP A 91 -7.61 7.81 -2.98
C ASP A 91 -7.33 7.88 -4.50
N LYS A 92 -7.20 6.72 -5.15
CA LYS A 92 -7.04 6.56 -6.60
C LYS A 92 -8.30 6.04 -7.30
N ALA A 93 -9.43 6.09 -6.59
CA ALA A 93 -10.74 5.64 -7.09
C ALA A 93 -10.73 4.19 -7.62
N VAL A 94 -10.03 3.29 -6.94
CA VAL A 94 -10.06 1.85 -7.23
C VAL A 94 -11.28 1.25 -6.54
N ASP A 95 -12.04 0.41 -7.25
CA ASP A 95 -13.24 -0.26 -6.75
C ASP A 95 -12.91 -1.25 -5.62
N GLU A 96 -13.84 -1.45 -4.69
CA GLU A 96 -13.60 -2.23 -3.46
C GLU A 96 -13.33 -3.72 -3.73
N ASP A 97 -13.98 -4.31 -4.71
CA ASP A 97 -13.76 -5.71 -5.13
C ASP A 97 -12.33 -5.90 -5.68
N ILE A 98 -11.85 -4.94 -6.48
CA ILE A 98 -10.47 -4.92 -6.98
C ILE A 98 -9.48 -4.72 -5.84
N GLN A 99 -9.78 -3.82 -4.88
CA GLN A 99 -8.95 -3.64 -3.69
C GLN A 99 -8.81 -4.95 -2.91
N ALA A 100 -9.93 -5.67 -2.71
CA ALA A 100 -9.92 -6.95 -1.97
C ALA A 100 -9.04 -8.00 -2.67
N GLN A 101 -9.14 -8.13 -3.99
CA GLN A 101 -8.31 -9.06 -4.77
C GLN A 101 -6.82 -8.71 -4.71
N VAL A 102 -6.48 -7.42 -4.87
CA VAL A 102 -5.08 -6.97 -4.80
C VAL A 102 -4.50 -7.22 -3.42
N ILE A 103 -5.25 -6.93 -2.34
CA ILE A 103 -4.79 -7.21 -0.97
C ILE A 103 -4.57 -8.72 -0.77
N ALA A 104 -5.51 -9.56 -1.20
CA ALA A 104 -5.38 -11.01 -1.09
C ALA A 104 -4.12 -11.51 -1.81
N GLN A 105 -3.87 -11.05 -3.03
CA GLN A 105 -2.69 -11.40 -3.81
C GLN A 105 -1.39 -10.93 -3.13
N LEU A 106 -1.34 -9.69 -2.63
CA LEU A 106 -0.16 -9.14 -1.95
C LEU A 106 0.12 -9.86 -0.63
N THR A 107 -0.91 -10.26 0.10
CA THR A 107 -0.79 -11.05 1.34
C THR A 107 -0.26 -12.44 1.03
N GLN A 108 -0.80 -13.12 0.02
CA GLN A 108 -0.32 -14.45 -0.40
C GLN A 108 1.15 -14.42 -0.84
N LEU A 109 1.59 -13.34 -1.47
CA LEU A 109 2.98 -13.14 -1.89
C LEU A 109 3.90 -12.63 -0.74
N GLY A 110 3.37 -12.39 0.46
CA GLY A 110 4.13 -11.92 1.61
C GLY A 110 4.54 -10.44 1.56
N TYR A 111 4.01 -9.65 0.62
CA TYR A 111 4.26 -8.19 0.56
C TYR A 111 3.48 -7.40 1.60
N VAL A 112 2.36 -7.95 2.10
CA VAL A 112 1.49 -7.34 3.10
C VAL A 112 1.34 -8.30 4.27
N ASP A 113 1.81 -7.87 5.43
CA ASP A 113 1.75 -8.61 6.70
C ASP A 113 1.62 -7.61 7.85
N ASP A 114 0.42 -7.49 8.39
CA ASP A 114 0.11 -6.55 9.47
C ASP A 114 0.78 -6.95 10.79
N GLN A 115 1.05 -8.25 11.02
CA GLN A 115 1.81 -8.72 12.19
C GLN A 115 3.27 -8.30 12.08
N ASN A 116 3.90 -8.51 10.94
CA ASN A 116 5.27 -8.08 10.68
C ASN A 116 5.41 -6.55 10.79
N TYR A 117 4.43 -5.80 10.27
CA TYR A 117 4.36 -4.34 10.45
C TYR A 117 4.35 -3.96 11.94
N ALA A 118 3.49 -4.60 12.75
CA ALA A 118 3.39 -4.32 14.18
C ALA A 118 4.70 -4.62 14.91
N ASN A 119 5.32 -5.77 14.65
CA ASN A 119 6.59 -6.17 15.25
C ASN A 119 7.71 -5.17 14.92
N HIS A 120 7.81 -4.76 13.66
CA HIS A 120 8.78 -3.77 13.20
C HIS A 120 8.56 -2.40 13.82
N TYR A 121 7.28 -1.99 13.93
CA TYR A 121 6.92 -0.72 14.55
C TYR A 121 7.31 -0.68 16.03
N VAL A 122 6.98 -1.74 16.80
CA VAL A 122 7.36 -1.87 18.21
C VAL A 122 8.88 -1.81 18.36
N ALA A 123 9.62 -2.61 17.59
CA ALA A 123 11.09 -2.63 17.66
C ALA A 123 11.69 -1.25 17.37
N THR A 124 11.21 -0.56 16.34
CA THR A 124 11.65 0.80 16.00
C THR A 124 11.37 1.80 17.11
N LYS A 125 10.17 1.72 17.74
CA LYS A 125 9.79 2.63 18.84
C LYS A 125 10.50 2.32 20.16
N LYS A 126 10.99 1.11 20.34
CA LYS A 126 11.87 0.78 21.48
C LYS A 126 13.29 1.34 21.31
N LEU A 127 13.84 1.29 20.11
CA LEU A 127 15.26 1.56 19.85
C LEU A 127 15.54 2.98 19.37
N ILE A 128 14.83 3.46 18.36
CA ILE A 128 15.16 4.70 17.63
C ILE A 128 14.39 5.90 18.18
N THR A 129 13.08 5.76 18.34
CA THR A 129 12.20 6.82 18.84
C THR A 129 11.41 6.33 20.04
N PRO A 130 12.03 6.26 21.24
CA PRO A 130 11.42 5.63 22.41
C PRO A 130 10.00 6.13 22.71
N LYS A 131 9.04 5.20 22.77
CA LYS A 131 7.64 5.44 23.11
C LYS A 131 7.16 4.36 24.07
N GLY A 132 6.30 4.72 25.00
CA GLY A 132 5.67 3.76 25.91
C GLY A 132 4.65 2.85 25.17
N PRO A 133 4.33 1.66 25.71
CA PRO A 133 3.47 0.67 25.06
C PRO A 133 2.07 1.21 24.74
N HIS A 134 1.51 2.07 25.58
CA HIS A 134 0.21 2.67 25.33
C HIS A 134 0.19 3.54 24.07
N VAL A 135 1.22 4.38 23.88
CA VAL A 135 1.35 5.23 22.68
C VAL A 135 1.56 4.40 21.42
N ILE A 136 2.32 3.30 21.54
CA ILE A 136 2.52 2.35 20.44
C ILE A 136 1.22 1.66 20.07
N ARG A 137 0.44 1.19 21.05
CA ARG A 137 -0.88 0.58 20.86
C ARG A 137 -1.81 1.50 20.07
N LEU A 138 -1.97 2.74 20.51
CA LEU A 138 -2.82 3.72 19.84
C LEU A 138 -2.39 3.95 18.38
N ALA A 139 -1.10 4.06 18.12
CA ALA A 139 -0.58 4.26 16.77
C ALA A 139 -0.84 3.05 15.86
N LEU A 140 -0.70 1.83 16.38
CA LEU A 140 -0.99 0.59 15.64
C LEU A 140 -2.49 0.42 15.36
N GLN A 141 -3.35 0.76 16.32
CA GLN A 141 -4.81 0.81 16.13
C GLN A 141 -5.20 1.81 15.04
N GLN A 142 -4.63 3.01 15.06
CA GLN A 142 -4.83 4.01 14.00
C GLN A 142 -4.37 3.51 12.63
N ALA A 143 -3.25 2.77 12.59
CA ALA A 143 -2.76 2.12 11.38
C ALA A 143 -3.64 0.94 10.92
N GLY A 144 -4.60 0.49 11.73
CA GLY A 144 -5.57 -0.55 11.41
C GLY A 144 -5.07 -1.97 11.66
N VAL A 145 -4.06 -2.12 12.50
CA VAL A 145 -3.60 -3.43 12.98
C VAL A 145 -4.62 -4.02 13.97
N ALA A 146 -4.92 -5.30 13.85
CA ALA A 146 -5.85 -5.98 14.74
C ALA A 146 -5.30 -6.10 16.17
N GLU A 147 -6.17 -6.04 17.19
CA GLU A 147 -5.76 -5.99 18.61
C GLU A 147 -4.91 -7.20 19.03
N ASN A 148 -5.27 -8.40 18.58
CA ASN A 148 -4.48 -9.60 18.86
C ASN A 148 -3.04 -9.52 18.32
N MET A 149 -2.84 -8.91 17.16
CA MET A 149 -1.52 -8.69 16.57
C MET A 149 -0.73 -7.62 17.35
N ILE A 150 -1.42 -6.58 17.82
CA ILE A 150 -0.83 -5.54 18.66
C ILE A 150 -0.36 -6.14 19.99
N GLU A 151 -1.19 -6.97 20.63
CA GLU A 151 -0.82 -7.64 21.89
C GLU A 151 0.39 -8.56 21.71
N GLN A 152 0.42 -9.37 20.65
CA GLN A 152 1.56 -10.22 20.33
C GLN A 152 2.85 -9.40 20.12
N ALA A 153 2.77 -8.30 19.40
CA ALA A 153 3.92 -7.43 19.17
C ALA A 153 4.39 -6.76 20.48
N LEU A 154 3.46 -6.28 21.32
CA LEU A 154 3.75 -5.65 22.60
C LEU A 154 4.21 -6.63 23.69
N ALA A 155 3.89 -7.91 23.59
CA ALA A 155 4.39 -8.94 24.53
C ALA A 155 5.92 -8.99 24.59
N THR A 156 6.59 -8.57 23.51
CA THR A 156 8.06 -8.41 23.47
C THR A 156 8.57 -7.20 24.26
N TYR A 157 7.69 -6.37 24.81
CA TYR A 157 8.04 -5.13 25.51
C TYR A 157 7.97 -5.36 27.02
N THR A 158 9.04 -5.94 27.58
CA THR A 158 9.12 -6.32 29.00
C THR A 158 9.00 -5.12 29.95
N PHE A 159 8.66 -5.38 31.22
CA PHE A 159 8.58 -4.34 32.25
C PHE A 159 9.92 -3.61 32.44
N ASP A 160 11.04 -4.32 32.45
CA ASP A 160 12.39 -3.71 32.56
C ASP A 160 12.70 -2.78 31.40
N GLU A 161 12.30 -3.16 30.17
CA GLU A 161 12.44 -2.30 29.01
C GLU A 161 11.55 -1.05 29.10
N GLN A 162 10.33 -1.19 29.65
CA GLN A 162 9.44 -0.04 29.88
C GLN A 162 10.07 0.94 30.88
N CYS A 163 10.61 0.46 31.99
CA CYS A 163 11.32 1.29 32.97
C CYS A 163 12.52 2.00 32.35
N ARG A 164 13.37 1.28 31.62
CA ARG A 164 14.53 1.84 30.94
C ARG A 164 14.17 2.92 29.92
N ILE A 165 13.10 2.72 29.16
CA ILE A 165 12.63 3.69 28.18
C ILE A 165 11.99 4.91 28.86
N ALA A 166 11.22 4.70 29.94
CA ALA A 166 10.67 5.80 30.73
C ALA A 166 11.77 6.69 31.29
N THR A 167 12.83 6.11 31.84
CA THR A 167 14.02 6.85 32.32
C THR A 167 14.65 7.68 31.19
N LYS A 168 14.90 7.08 30.03
CA LYS A 168 15.46 7.81 28.87
C LYS A 168 14.59 8.98 28.42
N ILE A 169 13.26 8.81 28.42
CA ILE A 169 12.32 9.87 28.07
C ILE A 169 12.38 10.99 29.13
N ALA A 170 12.37 10.64 30.41
CA ALA A 170 12.46 11.60 31.52
C ALA A 170 13.76 12.40 31.48
N GLU A 171 14.91 11.74 31.27
CA GLU A 171 16.21 12.40 31.12
C GLU A 171 16.22 13.39 29.94
N LYS A 172 15.69 12.98 28.78
CA LYS A 172 15.59 13.87 27.61
C LYS A 172 14.71 15.08 27.85
N LEU A 173 13.59 14.91 28.54
CA LEU A 173 12.69 16.02 28.93
C LEU A 173 13.37 16.95 29.93
N ALA A 174 14.02 16.39 30.95
CA ALA A 174 14.77 17.18 31.95
C ALA A 174 15.85 18.06 31.31
N GLN A 175 16.63 17.50 30.38
CA GLN A 175 17.62 18.26 29.60
C GLN A 175 16.97 19.38 28.75
N GLY A 176 15.81 19.10 28.15
CA GLY A 176 15.05 20.11 27.42
C GLY A 176 14.63 21.29 28.31
N TYR A 177 14.06 21.01 29.47
CA TYR A 177 13.65 22.02 30.43
C TYR A 177 14.83 22.85 30.99
N GLN A 178 15.97 22.20 31.24
CA GLN A 178 17.17 22.94 31.67
C GLN A 178 17.68 23.90 30.60
N ARG A 179 17.71 23.48 29.32
CA ARG A 179 18.11 24.37 28.22
C ARG A 179 17.15 25.55 28.02
N GLU A 180 15.86 25.31 28.13
CA GLU A 180 14.84 26.34 28.01
C GLU A 180 14.91 27.35 29.17
N SER A 181 15.06 26.89 30.42
CA SER A 181 15.24 27.76 31.58
C SER A 181 16.50 28.62 31.48
N THR A 182 17.61 28.09 30.99
CA THR A 182 18.83 28.82 30.74
C THR A 182 18.64 29.89 29.66
N ARG A 183 17.99 29.54 28.54
CA ARG A 183 17.70 30.47 27.45
C ARG A 183 16.80 31.64 27.91
N LEU A 184 15.76 31.36 28.70
CA LEU A 184 14.87 32.38 29.29
C LEU A 184 15.59 33.25 30.27
N ARG A 185 16.53 32.73 31.09
CA ARG A 185 17.39 33.54 31.96
C ARG A 185 18.29 34.48 31.18
N GLN A 186 18.92 33.99 30.12
CA GLN A 186 19.78 34.80 29.25
C GLN A 186 19.02 35.90 28.54
N GLN A 187 17.78 35.66 28.09
CA GLN A 187 16.91 36.71 27.49
C GLN A 187 16.45 37.80 28.46
N LYS A 188 16.37 37.51 29.77
CA LYS A 188 16.01 38.49 30.81
C LYS A 188 17.21 39.29 31.32
N MET A 189 18.43 38.98 30.91
CA MET A 189 19.65 39.66 31.31
C MET A 189 20.18 40.65 30.25
N VAL A 190 19.47 40.81 29.14
CA VAL A 190 19.68 41.82 28.08
C VAL A 190 18.56 42.85 28.14
#